data_f62545127d4954a088aa89afc8c6d0e5
#
_entry.id   f62545127d4954a088aa89afc8c6d0e5
#
_cell.length_a   1.000
_cell.length_b   1.000
_cell.length_c   1.000
_cell.angle_alpha   90.00
_cell.angle_beta   90.00
_cell.angle_gamma   90.00
#
_symmetry.space_group_name_H-M   'P 1'
#
loop_
_entity.id
_entity.type
_entity.pdbx_description
1 polymer ?
#
loop_
_entity_poly.entity_id
_entity_poly.type
_entity_poly.pdbx_seq_one_letter_code
_entity_poly.pdbx_strand_id
1 'polypeptide(L)'
;MTDPTPTPGIHHVTCIAGDPQQNLDFWVETLGLRLVKRSVNQDDPGTYHFFFADTEGTPGTSMTFFPWENLSQGKVGSGQVSRTAFRVPEGSLDFWEDRFDQFDVSYDDRVERFGETVLPFEDPDGLPVELVEVEIPDDDPTVPWTEFVPEERAIRGFHSVTLWLADPEPTQDLLRTMGLDEVGTEQAQGDTPGDERTRFAAAGPVGAYVDVLPTVEGGRQGHGTVHHVAFQTPTDEDQEAMRGAVRSAGLRPTAQIDRHWFRSVYFREFNGVLFELATNGPGYDSDEPLAELGERLVLPGKFEARREQIEAQLTAIEVPRAATPETDAY
;
A
#
# COMPACT_ATOMS: atom_id res chain seq x y z
N MET A 1 -28.20 11.29 11.67
CA MET A 1 -26.80 10.89 11.45
C MET A 1 -26.27 11.90 10.45
N THR A 2 -25.11 12.49 10.69
CA THR A 2 -24.43 13.32 9.69
C THR A 2 -23.94 12.39 8.59
N ASP A 3 -24.02 12.84 7.33
CA ASP A 3 -23.43 12.10 6.22
C ASP A 3 -21.93 11.96 6.47
N PRO A 4 -21.31 10.81 6.13
CA PRO A 4 -19.89 10.63 6.33
C PRO A 4 -19.09 11.60 5.45
N THR A 5 -17.97 12.10 5.96
CA THR A 5 -16.99 12.81 5.16
C THR A 5 -16.42 11.84 4.12
N PRO A 6 -16.40 12.18 2.82
CA PRO A 6 -15.78 11.36 1.78
C PRO A 6 -14.35 10.99 2.14
N THR A 7 -13.94 9.75 1.87
CA THR A 7 -12.53 9.38 2.03
C THR A 7 -11.65 10.17 1.06
N PRO A 8 -10.50 10.71 1.52
CA PRO A 8 -9.54 11.32 0.61
C PRO A 8 -8.87 10.33 -0.36
N GLY A 9 -8.88 9.05 -0.04
CA GLY A 9 -8.27 7.98 -0.84
C GLY A 9 -7.66 6.87 0.00
N ILE A 10 -6.72 6.15 -0.59
CA ILE A 10 -5.97 5.07 0.08
C ILE A 10 -5.08 5.68 1.17
N HIS A 11 -5.06 5.07 2.36
CA HIS A 11 -4.14 5.40 3.45
C HIS A 11 -2.86 4.55 3.34
N HIS A 12 -3.02 3.24 3.31
CA HIS A 12 -1.95 2.26 3.15
C HIS A 12 -2.46 0.97 2.52
N VAL A 13 -1.54 0.15 2.03
CA VAL A 13 -1.81 -1.21 1.58
C VAL A 13 -0.90 -2.15 2.35
N THR A 14 -1.46 -3.22 2.93
CA THR A 14 -0.70 -4.24 3.64
C THR A 14 -0.66 -5.52 2.85
N CYS A 15 0.54 -6.08 2.70
CA CYS A 15 0.80 -7.27 1.90
C CYS A 15 1.46 -8.37 2.73
N ILE A 16 1.49 -9.57 2.16
CA ILE A 16 2.12 -10.74 2.74
C ILE A 16 3.41 -11.02 1.97
N ALA A 17 4.53 -11.00 2.69
CA ALA A 17 5.84 -11.34 2.15
C ALA A 17 6.36 -12.66 2.72
N GLY A 18 7.38 -13.22 2.08
CA GLY A 18 8.13 -14.36 2.54
C GLY A 18 9.34 -13.93 3.38
N ASP A 19 10.50 -13.80 2.74
CA ASP A 19 11.76 -13.46 3.37
C ASP A 19 11.82 -11.96 3.76
N PRO A 20 12.05 -11.62 5.06
CA PRO A 20 12.06 -10.24 5.51
C PRO A 20 13.24 -9.43 4.96
N GLN A 21 14.42 -10.05 4.72
CA GLN A 21 15.56 -9.32 4.16
C GLN A 21 15.34 -9.02 2.68
N GLN A 22 14.89 -10.01 1.90
CA GLN A 22 14.57 -9.81 0.48
C GLN A 22 13.50 -8.74 0.29
N ASN A 23 12.49 -8.70 1.16
CA ASN A 23 11.46 -7.68 1.15
C ASN A 23 12.05 -6.28 1.43
N LEU A 24 12.94 -6.14 2.44
CA LEU A 24 13.63 -4.90 2.74
C LEU A 24 14.49 -4.42 1.57
N ASP A 25 15.33 -5.29 1.03
CA ASP A 25 16.26 -4.94 -0.06
C ASP A 25 15.47 -4.43 -1.28
N PHE A 26 14.38 -5.09 -1.61
CA PHE A 26 13.57 -4.70 -2.76
C PHE A 26 12.87 -3.35 -2.55
N TRP A 27 12.14 -3.18 -1.43
CA TRP A 27 11.33 -1.98 -1.22
C TRP A 27 12.16 -0.74 -0.88
N VAL A 28 13.32 -0.92 -0.23
CA VAL A 28 14.23 0.19 0.10
C VAL A 28 15.21 0.45 -1.04
N GLU A 29 15.99 -0.57 -1.43
CA GLU A 29 17.08 -0.35 -2.39
C GLU A 29 16.56 -0.28 -3.82
N THR A 30 15.72 -1.24 -4.26
CA THR A 30 15.24 -1.29 -5.64
C THR A 30 14.19 -0.23 -5.93
N LEU A 31 13.16 -0.08 -5.09
CA LEU A 31 12.08 0.90 -5.31
C LEU A 31 12.35 2.28 -4.70
N GLY A 32 13.35 2.40 -3.82
CA GLY A 32 13.74 3.69 -3.25
C GLY A 32 12.73 4.25 -2.24
N LEU A 33 11.92 3.42 -1.59
CA LEU A 33 11.05 3.86 -0.50
C LEU A 33 11.81 3.87 0.83
N ARG A 34 11.43 4.78 1.73
CA ARG A 34 11.96 4.80 3.08
C ARG A 34 11.30 3.73 3.95
N LEU A 35 12.08 2.94 4.69
CA LEU A 35 11.55 2.19 5.82
C LEU A 35 11.21 3.18 6.94
N VAL A 36 9.94 3.59 7.06
CA VAL A 36 9.51 4.57 8.07
C VAL A 36 9.18 3.93 9.42
N LYS A 37 8.83 2.64 9.45
CA LYS A 37 8.65 1.87 10.68
C LYS A 37 9.10 0.43 10.52
N ARG A 38 9.86 -0.01 11.52
CA ARG A 38 10.19 -1.41 11.78
C ARG A 38 9.54 -1.82 13.10
N SER A 39 8.49 -2.63 13.02
CA SER A 39 7.71 -3.05 14.18
C SER A 39 7.36 -4.54 14.07
N VAL A 40 6.40 -4.99 14.85
CA VAL A 40 5.85 -6.35 14.79
C VAL A 40 4.36 -6.32 14.51
N ASN A 41 3.86 -7.38 13.91
CA ASN A 41 2.43 -7.58 13.76
C ASN A 41 1.80 -7.64 15.17
N GLN A 42 0.82 -6.77 15.43
CA GLN A 42 0.23 -6.65 16.77
C GLN A 42 -0.66 -7.83 17.17
N ASP A 43 -1.06 -8.67 16.21
CA ASP A 43 -1.85 -9.87 16.41
C ASP A 43 -0.96 -11.13 16.40
N ASP A 44 0.28 -11.04 15.84
CA ASP A 44 1.29 -12.09 15.81
C ASP A 44 2.71 -11.50 16.05
N PRO A 45 3.09 -11.17 17.30
CA PRO A 45 4.31 -10.43 17.61
C PRO A 45 5.64 -11.14 17.30
N GLY A 46 5.59 -12.39 16.87
CA GLY A 46 6.75 -13.12 16.33
C GLY A 46 7.08 -12.78 14.88
N THR A 47 6.29 -11.96 14.22
CA THR A 47 6.44 -11.55 12.82
C THR A 47 6.67 -10.05 12.74
N TYR A 48 7.59 -9.62 11.89
CA TYR A 48 7.78 -8.20 11.61
C TYR A 48 6.51 -7.56 11.01
N HIS A 49 6.41 -6.24 11.18
CA HIS A 49 5.56 -5.36 10.39
C HIS A 49 6.41 -4.22 9.87
N PHE A 50 6.72 -4.25 8.57
CA PHE A 50 7.46 -3.21 7.89
C PHE A 50 6.52 -2.19 7.27
N PHE A 51 6.93 -0.93 7.28
CA PHE A 51 6.20 0.17 6.66
C PHE A 51 7.16 0.94 5.77
N PHE A 52 6.95 0.87 4.46
CA PHE A 52 7.72 1.61 3.47
C PHE A 52 6.87 2.76 2.95
N ALA A 53 7.41 3.96 2.93
CA ALA A 53 6.67 5.15 2.54
C ALA A 53 7.59 6.21 1.91
N ASP A 54 7.06 7.41 1.72
CA ASP A 54 7.86 8.60 1.44
C ASP A 54 8.72 9.00 2.67
N THR A 55 9.41 10.13 2.61
CA THR A 55 10.31 10.58 3.69
C THR A 55 9.61 10.75 5.03
N GLU A 56 8.35 11.17 5.04
CA GLU A 56 7.59 11.55 6.24
C GLU A 56 6.54 10.50 6.65
N GLY A 57 6.27 9.51 5.81
CA GLY A 57 5.18 8.56 6.04
C GLY A 57 3.82 9.18 5.82
N THR A 58 3.72 10.04 4.80
CA THR A 58 2.49 10.74 4.42
C THR A 58 1.35 9.74 4.17
N PRO A 59 0.12 9.95 4.68
CA PRO A 59 -1.03 9.13 4.35
C PRO A 59 -1.21 9.00 2.82
N GLY A 60 -1.33 7.76 2.33
CA GLY A 60 -1.38 7.49 0.89
C GLY A 60 -0.03 7.08 0.27
N THR A 61 1.01 6.94 1.08
CA THR A 61 2.33 6.50 0.59
C THR A 61 2.80 5.17 1.17
N SER A 62 2.16 4.68 2.24
CA SER A 62 2.66 3.55 3.03
C SER A 62 2.27 2.19 2.45
N MET A 63 3.25 1.51 1.84
CA MET A 63 3.18 0.07 1.55
C MET A 63 3.71 -0.70 2.74
N THR A 64 2.93 -1.64 3.29
CA THR A 64 3.32 -2.34 4.52
C THR A 64 3.32 -3.86 4.34
N PHE A 65 4.12 -4.57 5.13
CA PHE A 65 4.31 -6.00 4.95
C PHE A 65 4.30 -6.79 6.26
N PHE A 66 3.68 -7.96 6.19
CA PHE A 66 3.85 -9.05 7.14
C PHE A 66 4.70 -10.14 6.49
N PRO A 67 6.00 -10.24 6.76
CA PRO A 67 6.83 -11.33 6.29
C PRO A 67 6.57 -12.60 7.12
N TRP A 68 5.60 -13.40 6.69
CA TRP A 68 5.26 -14.69 7.28
C TRP A 68 6.04 -15.81 6.58
N GLU A 69 7.32 -15.97 6.90
CA GLU A 69 8.29 -16.90 6.25
C GLU A 69 7.74 -18.33 6.02
N ASN A 70 6.83 -18.79 6.88
CA ASN A 70 6.29 -20.15 6.82
C ASN A 70 5.00 -20.30 5.99
N LEU A 71 4.48 -19.22 5.39
CA LEU A 71 3.37 -19.34 4.48
C LEU A 71 3.83 -19.84 3.10
N SER A 72 2.90 -20.40 2.34
CA SER A 72 3.15 -20.76 0.95
C SER A 72 2.86 -19.57 0.03
N GLN A 73 3.39 -19.65 -1.20
CA GLN A 73 3.05 -18.74 -2.28
C GLN A 73 1.55 -18.57 -2.40
N GLY A 74 1.07 -17.33 -2.49
CA GLY A 74 -0.31 -16.99 -2.73
C GLY A 74 -0.72 -17.19 -4.20
N LYS A 75 -1.95 -16.88 -4.47
CA LYS A 75 -2.49 -16.72 -5.83
C LYS A 75 -3.52 -15.62 -5.80
N VAL A 76 -3.34 -14.61 -6.62
CA VAL A 76 -4.34 -13.54 -6.80
C VAL A 76 -5.59 -14.10 -7.48
N GLY A 77 -6.76 -13.62 -7.06
CA GLY A 77 -8.04 -14.03 -7.63
C GLY A 77 -9.20 -13.21 -7.10
N SER A 78 -10.41 -13.68 -7.36
CA SER A 78 -11.64 -13.01 -6.94
C SER A 78 -11.69 -12.78 -5.42
N GLY A 79 -12.15 -11.60 -5.01
CA GLY A 79 -12.19 -11.18 -3.61
C GLY A 79 -10.86 -10.71 -3.07
N GLN A 80 -9.96 -10.25 -3.93
CA GLN A 80 -8.64 -9.72 -3.55
C GLN A 80 -8.31 -8.41 -4.28
N VAL A 81 -7.39 -7.63 -3.68
CA VAL A 81 -6.66 -6.60 -4.43
C VAL A 81 -5.69 -7.34 -5.37
N SER A 82 -5.82 -7.10 -6.66
CA SER A 82 -5.03 -7.80 -7.67
C SER A 82 -3.75 -7.04 -8.04
N ARG A 83 -3.76 -5.72 -7.93
CA ARG A 83 -2.62 -4.86 -8.23
C ARG A 83 -2.62 -3.63 -7.33
N THR A 84 -1.43 -3.15 -7.01
CA THR A 84 -1.21 -1.87 -6.33
C THR A 84 -0.33 -1.01 -7.22
N ALA A 85 -0.78 0.20 -7.54
CA ALA A 85 -0.08 1.10 -8.43
C ALA A 85 0.44 2.33 -7.68
N PHE A 86 1.67 2.76 -8.02
CA PHE A 86 2.31 3.96 -7.51
C PHE A 86 2.44 5.01 -8.60
N ARG A 87 2.37 6.28 -8.20
CA ARG A 87 2.63 7.43 -9.07
C ARG A 87 4.13 7.64 -9.23
N VAL A 88 4.57 7.91 -10.44
CA VAL A 88 5.91 8.41 -10.76
C VAL A 88 5.80 9.61 -11.69
N PRO A 89 6.76 10.56 -11.68
CA PRO A 89 6.74 11.71 -12.59
C PRO A 89 6.75 11.30 -14.06
N GLU A 90 6.08 12.06 -14.93
CA GLU A 90 6.10 11.84 -16.39
C GLU A 90 7.53 11.71 -16.93
N GLY A 91 7.75 10.79 -17.86
CA GLY A 91 9.05 10.47 -18.46
C GLY A 91 10.00 9.68 -17.54
N SER A 92 9.46 9.02 -16.49
CA SER A 92 10.24 8.23 -15.55
C SER A 92 10.39 6.75 -15.95
N LEU A 93 9.49 6.21 -16.78
CA LEU A 93 9.45 4.76 -17.01
C LEU A 93 10.70 4.20 -17.70
N ASP A 94 11.38 4.96 -18.57
CA ASP A 94 12.68 4.51 -19.15
C ASP A 94 13.74 4.29 -18.07
N PHE A 95 13.80 5.19 -17.06
CA PHE A 95 14.67 5.01 -15.89
C PHE A 95 14.29 3.77 -15.08
N TRP A 96 12.99 3.51 -14.90
CA TRP A 96 12.52 2.37 -14.12
C TRP A 96 12.78 1.03 -14.83
N GLU A 97 12.62 0.95 -16.15
CA GLU A 97 12.98 -0.25 -16.92
C GLU A 97 14.50 -0.52 -16.82
N ASP A 98 15.37 0.49 -17.05
CA ASP A 98 16.83 0.36 -16.88
C ASP A 98 17.18 -0.09 -15.45
N ARG A 99 16.47 0.42 -14.44
CA ARG A 99 16.69 0.04 -13.06
C ARG A 99 16.23 -1.40 -12.77
N PHE A 100 15.09 -1.81 -13.29
CA PHE A 100 14.60 -3.19 -13.16
C PHE A 100 15.54 -4.18 -13.83
N ASP A 101 16.09 -3.85 -14.99
CA ASP A 101 17.14 -4.66 -15.64
C ASP A 101 18.41 -4.76 -14.76
N GLN A 102 18.82 -3.67 -14.10
CA GLN A 102 19.97 -3.67 -13.20
C GLN A 102 19.78 -4.55 -11.96
N PHE A 103 18.55 -4.65 -11.44
CA PHE A 103 18.20 -5.40 -10.23
C PHE A 103 17.55 -6.77 -10.52
N ASP A 104 17.56 -7.24 -11.77
CA ASP A 104 16.93 -8.48 -12.23
C ASP A 104 15.43 -8.58 -11.84
N VAL A 105 14.70 -7.47 -11.89
CA VAL A 105 13.25 -7.41 -11.64
C VAL A 105 12.50 -7.74 -12.90
N SER A 106 11.55 -8.66 -12.82
CA SER A 106 10.65 -8.99 -13.94
C SER A 106 9.59 -7.92 -14.12
N TYR A 107 9.41 -7.41 -15.33
CA TYR A 107 8.36 -6.47 -15.69
C TYR A 107 7.75 -6.81 -17.05
N ASP A 108 6.52 -6.35 -17.29
CA ASP A 108 5.78 -6.55 -18.53
C ASP A 108 5.90 -5.33 -19.46
N ASP A 109 5.45 -5.47 -20.70
CA ASP A 109 5.32 -4.34 -21.62
C ASP A 109 4.40 -3.24 -21.02
N ARG A 110 4.74 -1.97 -21.27
CA ARG A 110 3.88 -0.83 -20.87
C ARG A 110 2.48 -0.97 -21.48
N VAL A 111 1.50 -0.58 -20.69
CA VAL A 111 0.09 -0.57 -21.11
C VAL A 111 -0.53 0.81 -20.91
N GLU A 112 -1.56 1.12 -21.69
CA GLU A 112 -2.34 2.35 -21.53
C GLU A 112 -3.61 2.06 -20.75
N ARG A 113 -3.89 2.87 -19.69
CA ARG A 113 -5.12 2.80 -18.90
C ARG A 113 -5.64 4.19 -18.61
N PHE A 114 -6.88 4.47 -18.97
CA PHE A 114 -7.50 5.81 -18.80
C PHE A 114 -6.64 6.97 -19.34
N GLY A 115 -5.82 6.70 -20.38
CA GLY A 115 -4.90 7.68 -20.98
C GLY A 115 -3.58 7.87 -20.22
N GLU A 116 -3.30 7.02 -19.24
CA GLU A 116 -2.05 7.02 -18.46
C GLU A 116 -1.17 5.83 -18.88
N THR A 117 0.15 6.03 -18.97
CA THR A 117 1.10 4.96 -19.26
C THR A 117 1.47 4.24 -17.97
N VAL A 118 1.35 2.93 -17.98
CA VAL A 118 1.54 2.04 -16.82
C VAL A 118 2.63 1.01 -17.12
N LEU A 119 3.56 0.82 -16.21
CA LEU A 119 4.58 -0.24 -16.23
C LEU A 119 4.26 -1.29 -15.16
N PRO A 120 3.75 -2.48 -15.53
CA PRO A 120 3.51 -3.57 -14.60
C PRO A 120 4.80 -4.33 -14.27
N PHE A 121 4.97 -4.73 -13.01
CA PHE A 121 6.07 -5.58 -12.55
C PHE A 121 5.66 -6.41 -11.34
N GLU A 122 6.52 -7.29 -10.88
CA GLU A 122 6.30 -8.09 -9.68
C GLU A 122 7.45 -7.89 -8.68
N ASP A 123 7.10 -7.90 -7.37
CA ASP A 123 8.10 -7.97 -6.32
C ASP A 123 8.70 -9.38 -6.23
N PRO A 124 9.73 -9.63 -5.39
CA PRO A 124 10.36 -10.94 -5.27
C PRO A 124 9.43 -12.08 -4.81
N ASP A 125 8.31 -11.76 -4.16
CA ASP A 125 7.29 -12.72 -3.76
C ASP A 125 6.19 -12.89 -4.83
N GLY A 126 6.32 -12.25 -5.99
CA GLY A 126 5.33 -12.26 -7.07
C GLY A 126 4.10 -11.40 -6.77
N LEU A 127 4.24 -10.37 -5.92
CA LEU A 127 3.19 -9.37 -5.71
C LEU A 127 3.08 -8.48 -6.93
N PRO A 128 1.92 -8.40 -7.61
CA PRO A 128 1.75 -7.53 -8.76
C PRO A 128 1.69 -6.06 -8.35
N VAL A 129 2.63 -5.28 -8.88
CA VAL A 129 2.81 -3.84 -8.62
C VAL A 129 2.89 -3.10 -9.95
N GLU A 130 2.56 -1.81 -9.96
CA GLU A 130 2.58 -0.98 -11.15
C GLU A 130 3.18 0.38 -10.86
N LEU A 131 3.90 0.95 -11.83
CA LEU A 131 4.24 2.37 -11.86
C LEU A 131 3.38 3.06 -12.92
N VAL A 132 2.77 4.19 -12.55
CA VAL A 132 1.93 5.00 -13.43
C VAL A 132 2.55 6.37 -13.58
N GLU A 133 2.85 6.76 -14.82
CA GLU A 133 3.32 8.11 -15.11
C GLU A 133 2.20 9.11 -14.97
N VAL A 134 2.44 10.13 -14.15
CA VAL A 134 1.49 11.23 -13.93
C VAL A 134 2.22 12.57 -13.86
N GLU A 135 1.52 13.64 -14.19
CA GLU A 135 1.97 14.98 -13.83
C GLU A 135 1.95 15.15 -12.30
N ILE A 136 3.08 15.54 -11.70
CA ILE A 136 3.17 15.81 -10.26
C ILE A 136 2.94 17.32 -10.05
N PRO A 137 1.85 17.73 -9.36
CA PRO A 137 1.57 19.14 -9.10
C PRO A 137 2.60 19.76 -8.15
N ASP A 138 2.79 21.08 -8.23
CA ASP A 138 3.72 21.84 -7.37
C ASP A 138 3.33 21.76 -5.88
N ASP A 139 2.08 21.49 -5.56
CA ASP A 139 1.53 21.36 -4.21
C ASP A 139 1.30 19.90 -3.81
N ASP A 140 1.95 18.94 -4.49
CA ASP A 140 1.91 17.53 -4.12
C ASP A 140 2.38 17.32 -2.68
N PRO A 141 1.58 16.66 -1.82
CA PRO A 141 1.91 16.53 -0.40
C PRO A 141 3.02 15.54 -0.11
N THR A 142 3.46 14.74 -1.10
CA THR A 142 4.45 13.69 -0.88
C THR A 142 5.87 14.24 -0.90
N VAL A 143 6.71 13.73 0.00
CA VAL A 143 8.14 14.07 0.09
C VAL A 143 8.95 12.83 -0.26
N PRO A 144 9.41 12.64 -1.50
CA PRO A 144 10.06 11.41 -1.92
C PRO A 144 11.36 11.14 -1.14
N TRP A 145 11.63 9.86 -0.88
CA TRP A 145 12.92 9.44 -0.34
C TRP A 145 13.93 9.33 -1.47
N THR A 146 15.09 9.98 -1.32
CA THR A 146 16.05 10.17 -2.44
C THR A 146 17.40 9.50 -2.19
N GLU A 147 17.47 8.54 -1.25
CA GLU A 147 18.72 7.84 -0.95
C GLU A 147 19.17 6.93 -2.10
N PHE A 148 18.23 6.27 -2.78
CA PHE A 148 18.52 5.30 -3.85
C PHE A 148 17.98 5.72 -5.22
N VAL A 149 16.98 6.59 -5.27
CA VAL A 149 16.31 7.03 -6.49
C VAL A 149 16.30 8.56 -6.52
N PRO A 150 16.70 9.21 -7.63
CA PRO A 150 16.69 10.67 -7.70
C PRO A 150 15.26 11.22 -7.65
N GLU A 151 15.12 12.42 -7.11
CA GLU A 151 13.81 13.05 -6.82
C GLU A 151 12.88 13.11 -8.05
N GLU A 152 13.44 13.43 -9.22
CA GLU A 152 12.70 13.57 -10.47
C GLU A 152 12.20 12.24 -11.06
N ARG A 153 12.55 11.11 -10.42
CA ARG A 153 12.14 9.75 -10.82
C ARG A 153 11.44 8.99 -9.70
N ALA A 154 11.51 9.52 -8.48
CA ALA A 154 11.07 8.82 -7.28
C ALA A 154 9.56 8.61 -7.24
N ILE A 155 9.15 7.54 -6.56
CA ILE A 155 7.75 7.22 -6.28
C ILE A 155 7.11 8.34 -5.46
N ARG A 156 5.88 8.73 -5.85
CA ARG A 156 5.09 9.81 -5.25
C ARG A 156 3.80 9.27 -4.57
N GLY A 157 3.92 8.16 -3.84
CA GLY A 157 2.79 7.51 -3.18
C GLY A 157 1.89 6.72 -4.12
N PHE A 158 0.77 6.23 -3.60
CA PHE A 158 -0.14 5.41 -4.40
C PHE A 158 -0.83 6.20 -5.51
N HIS A 159 -1.03 5.53 -6.64
CA HIS A 159 -1.96 5.91 -7.68
C HIS A 159 -3.31 5.24 -7.42
N SER A 160 -3.34 3.92 -7.40
CA SER A 160 -4.57 3.13 -7.33
C SER A 160 -4.37 1.75 -6.72
N VAL A 161 -5.49 1.09 -6.41
CA VAL A 161 -5.57 -0.36 -6.28
C VAL A 161 -6.59 -0.91 -7.26
N THR A 162 -6.34 -2.13 -7.77
CA THR A 162 -7.28 -2.86 -8.61
C THR A 162 -7.92 -3.99 -7.81
N LEU A 163 -9.24 -4.07 -7.79
CA LEU A 163 -10.01 -5.12 -7.14
C LEU A 163 -10.52 -6.13 -8.16
N TRP A 164 -10.24 -7.41 -7.95
CA TRP A 164 -10.85 -8.50 -8.70
C TRP A 164 -12.04 -9.06 -7.95
N LEU A 165 -13.24 -8.95 -8.53
CA LEU A 165 -14.51 -9.21 -7.84
C LEU A 165 -15.40 -10.13 -8.67
N ALA A 166 -16.07 -11.10 -8.02
CA ALA A 166 -17.03 -11.97 -8.69
C ALA A 166 -18.35 -11.24 -9.01
N ASP A 167 -18.76 -10.34 -8.15
CA ASP A 167 -19.93 -9.47 -8.29
C ASP A 167 -19.54 -8.02 -7.97
N PRO A 168 -19.15 -7.21 -8.96
CA PRO A 168 -18.68 -5.85 -8.75
C PRO A 168 -19.72 -4.87 -8.18
N GLU A 169 -20.99 -5.00 -8.54
CA GLU A 169 -22.03 -3.99 -8.26
C GLU A 169 -22.15 -3.60 -6.77
N PRO A 170 -22.23 -4.55 -5.80
CA PRO A 170 -22.31 -4.18 -4.39
C PRO A 170 -21.09 -3.42 -3.87
N THR A 171 -19.90 -3.75 -4.39
CA THR A 171 -18.66 -3.04 -4.01
C THR A 171 -18.60 -1.65 -4.65
N GLN A 172 -19.04 -1.48 -5.88
CA GLN A 172 -19.16 -0.17 -6.51
C GLN A 172 -20.10 0.76 -5.73
N ASP A 173 -21.25 0.25 -5.25
CA ASP A 173 -22.18 0.99 -4.38
C ASP A 173 -21.56 1.34 -3.03
N LEU A 174 -20.73 0.46 -2.48
CA LEU A 174 -19.97 0.74 -1.27
C LEU A 174 -18.95 1.85 -1.51
N LEU A 175 -18.19 1.83 -2.62
CA LEU A 175 -17.24 2.89 -2.97
C LEU A 175 -17.93 4.25 -3.09
N ARG A 176 -19.12 4.30 -3.73
CA ARG A 176 -19.95 5.53 -3.75
C ARG A 176 -20.40 5.96 -2.35
N THR A 177 -20.75 5.01 -1.47
CA THR A 177 -21.06 5.28 -0.06
C THR A 177 -19.88 5.84 0.71
N MET A 178 -18.65 5.43 0.36
CA MET A 178 -17.41 5.97 0.91
C MET A 178 -17.00 7.32 0.33
N GLY A 179 -17.75 7.82 -0.67
CA GLY A 179 -17.55 9.12 -1.28
C GLY A 179 -16.61 9.14 -2.47
N LEU A 180 -16.39 7.98 -3.12
CA LEU A 180 -15.70 7.93 -4.39
C LEU A 180 -16.70 8.10 -5.54
N ASP A 181 -16.33 8.90 -6.53
CA ASP A 181 -17.11 9.10 -7.75
C ASP A 181 -16.63 8.18 -8.86
N GLU A 182 -17.57 7.63 -9.64
CA GLU A 182 -17.25 6.86 -10.84
C GLU A 182 -16.70 7.79 -11.93
N VAL A 183 -15.47 7.50 -12.39
CA VAL A 183 -14.79 8.28 -13.45
C VAL A 183 -15.19 7.79 -14.83
N GLY A 184 -15.34 6.48 -15.00
CA GLY A 184 -15.70 5.85 -16.27
C GLY A 184 -15.26 4.40 -16.34
N THR A 185 -15.44 3.83 -17.53
CA THR A 185 -15.11 2.44 -17.85
C THR A 185 -14.24 2.34 -19.10
N GLU A 186 -13.39 1.32 -19.15
CA GLU A 186 -12.63 0.97 -20.34
C GLU A 186 -12.50 -0.55 -20.48
N GLN A 187 -12.13 -1.03 -21.66
CA GLN A 187 -11.80 -2.45 -21.83
C GLN A 187 -10.47 -2.76 -21.16
N ALA A 188 -10.45 -3.77 -20.30
CA ALA A 188 -9.22 -4.21 -19.64
C ALA A 188 -8.20 -4.71 -20.66
N GLN A 189 -6.95 -4.25 -20.49
CA GLN A 189 -5.80 -4.68 -21.30
C GLN A 189 -4.79 -5.35 -20.38
N GLY A 190 -4.28 -6.50 -20.80
CA GLY A 190 -3.20 -7.20 -20.12
C GLY A 190 -3.60 -8.13 -18.99
N ASP A 191 -4.66 -7.84 -18.23
CA ASP A 191 -5.07 -8.66 -17.07
C ASP A 191 -6.08 -9.75 -17.45
N THR A 192 -7.23 -9.33 -17.96
CA THR A 192 -8.33 -10.21 -18.35
C THR A 192 -8.90 -9.69 -19.66
N PRO A 193 -8.44 -10.19 -20.81
CA PRO A 193 -8.90 -9.70 -22.11
C PRO A 193 -10.42 -9.82 -22.27
N GLY A 194 -11.06 -8.69 -22.58
CA GLY A 194 -12.49 -8.60 -22.82
C GLY A 194 -13.36 -8.18 -21.64
N ASP A 195 -12.79 -8.06 -20.44
CA ASP A 195 -13.50 -7.56 -19.27
C ASP A 195 -13.49 -6.02 -19.24
N GLU A 196 -14.48 -5.45 -18.58
CA GLU A 196 -14.62 -4.01 -18.40
C GLU A 196 -14.03 -3.59 -17.06
N ARG A 197 -13.10 -2.62 -17.08
CA ARG A 197 -12.51 -1.98 -15.89
C ARG A 197 -13.31 -0.73 -15.59
N THR A 198 -13.86 -0.61 -14.39
CA THR A 198 -14.52 0.60 -13.88
C THR A 198 -13.61 1.30 -12.90
N ARG A 199 -13.32 2.58 -13.10
CA ARG A 199 -12.52 3.42 -12.20
C ARG A 199 -13.38 4.31 -11.34
N PHE A 200 -13.06 4.35 -10.04
CA PHE A 200 -13.62 5.25 -9.04
C PHE A 200 -12.52 6.18 -8.52
N ALA A 201 -12.86 7.46 -8.28
CA ALA A 201 -11.93 8.46 -7.78
C ALA A 201 -12.38 9.04 -6.43
N ALA A 202 -11.47 9.08 -5.48
CA ALA A 202 -11.59 9.89 -4.27
C ALA A 202 -11.13 11.33 -4.53
N ALA A 203 -11.42 12.23 -3.59
CA ALA A 203 -11.13 13.66 -3.77
C ALA A 203 -9.69 14.07 -3.43
N GLY A 204 -8.89 13.18 -2.83
CA GLY A 204 -7.52 13.50 -2.44
C GLY A 204 -6.52 13.36 -3.59
N PRO A 205 -5.31 13.94 -3.44
CA PRO A 205 -4.30 13.95 -4.49
C PRO A 205 -3.47 12.65 -4.56
N VAL A 206 -3.49 11.80 -3.53
CA VAL A 206 -2.66 10.60 -3.41
C VAL A 206 -3.53 9.39 -3.12
N GLY A 207 -3.28 8.27 -3.84
CA GLY A 207 -4.08 7.07 -3.69
C GLY A 207 -5.54 7.28 -4.07
N ALA A 208 -5.76 8.10 -5.08
CA ALA A 208 -7.09 8.59 -5.42
C ALA A 208 -7.98 7.54 -6.08
N TYR A 209 -7.42 6.50 -6.73
CA TYR A 209 -8.22 5.64 -7.58
C TYR A 209 -8.40 4.23 -7.02
N VAL A 210 -9.60 3.69 -7.27
CA VAL A 210 -9.93 2.27 -7.09
C VAL A 210 -10.49 1.77 -8.41
N ASP A 211 -9.80 0.82 -9.02
CA ASP A 211 -10.25 0.13 -10.22
C ASP A 211 -10.93 -1.18 -9.85
N VAL A 212 -12.04 -1.49 -10.51
CA VAL A 212 -12.84 -2.69 -10.27
C VAL A 212 -12.93 -3.49 -11.56
N LEU A 213 -12.53 -4.77 -11.51
CA LEU A 213 -12.66 -5.72 -12.61
C LEU A 213 -13.45 -6.95 -12.18
N PRO A 214 -14.40 -7.42 -13.00
CA PRO A 214 -15.07 -8.69 -12.76
C PRO A 214 -14.11 -9.86 -12.98
N THR A 215 -14.10 -10.84 -12.07
CA THR A 215 -13.46 -12.14 -12.26
C THR A 215 -14.05 -13.20 -11.36
N VAL A 216 -14.13 -14.42 -11.86
CA VAL A 216 -14.56 -15.59 -11.08
C VAL A 216 -13.41 -16.53 -10.73
N GLU A 217 -12.19 -16.19 -11.13
CA GLU A 217 -11.02 -16.99 -10.80
C GLU A 217 -10.76 -17.01 -9.30
N GLY A 218 -10.62 -18.21 -8.72
CA GLY A 218 -10.35 -18.35 -7.30
C GLY A 218 -8.91 -17.97 -6.94
N GLY A 219 -8.75 -17.21 -5.84
CA GLY A 219 -7.47 -16.85 -5.26
C GLY A 219 -7.20 -17.56 -3.94
N ARG A 220 -5.98 -17.37 -3.40
CA ARG A 220 -5.55 -17.84 -2.08
C ARG A 220 -4.52 -16.85 -1.53
N GLN A 221 -4.74 -16.35 -0.32
CA GLN A 221 -3.74 -15.55 0.39
C GLN A 221 -2.47 -16.34 0.66
N GLY A 222 -1.34 -15.67 0.61
CA GLY A 222 0.00 -16.19 0.83
C GLY A 222 1.03 -15.16 0.36
N HIS A 223 2.30 -15.55 0.24
CA HIS A 223 3.34 -14.64 -0.25
C HIS A 223 2.94 -14.04 -1.59
N GLY A 224 3.22 -12.75 -1.80
CA GLY A 224 2.87 -12.02 -3.02
C GLY A 224 1.39 -11.68 -3.16
N THR A 225 0.62 -11.61 -2.05
CA THR A 225 -0.76 -11.15 -2.09
C THR A 225 -1.03 -10.02 -1.12
N VAL A 226 -1.98 -9.17 -1.45
CA VAL A 226 -2.46 -8.11 -0.56
C VAL A 226 -3.30 -8.71 0.56
N HIS A 227 -2.98 -8.36 1.82
CA HIS A 227 -3.77 -8.71 3.00
C HIS A 227 -4.99 -7.82 3.14
N HIS A 228 -4.83 -6.50 3.01
CA HIS A 228 -5.90 -5.50 3.06
C HIS A 228 -5.51 -4.18 2.41
N VAL A 229 -6.51 -3.39 2.04
CA VAL A 229 -6.36 -1.99 1.65
C VAL A 229 -7.06 -1.10 2.67
N ALA A 230 -6.38 -0.06 3.12
CA ALA A 230 -6.89 0.93 4.06
C ALA A 230 -7.24 2.24 3.36
N PHE A 231 -8.41 2.79 3.68
CA PHE A 231 -8.88 4.08 3.21
C PHE A 231 -8.78 5.12 4.33
N GLN A 232 -8.44 6.35 3.96
CA GLN A 232 -8.28 7.45 4.89
C GLN A 232 -9.62 7.87 5.49
N THR A 233 -9.61 8.08 6.80
CA THR A 233 -10.63 8.82 7.53
C THR A 233 -9.88 9.81 8.43
N PRO A 234 -9.77 11.10 8.05
CA PRO A 234 -8.80 12.03 8.63
C PRO A 234 -8.85 12.12 10.16
N THR A 235 -10.04 12.03 10.75
CA THR A 235 -10.26 12.11 12.20
C THR A 235 -11.01 10.89 12.76
N ASP A 236 -11.05 10.79 14.08
CA ASP A 236 -11.86 9.75 14.77
C ASP A 236 -13.37 9.92 14.50
N GLU A 237 -13.84 11.16 14.41
CA GLU A 237 -15.22 11.49 14.12
C GLU A 237 -15.59 11.06 12.70
N ASP A 238 -14.72 11.32 11.72
CA ASP A 238 -14.91 10.88 10.32
C ASP A 238 -14.93 9.36 10.23
N GLN A 239 -14.02 8.69 10.97
CA GLN A 239 -13.96 7.23 11.00
C GLN A 239 -15.25 6.63 11.57
N GLU A 240 -15.79 7.15 12.70
CA GLU A 240 -17.03 6.62 13.27
C GLU A 240 -18.24 6.92 12.39
N ALA A 241 -18.29 8.07 11.72
CA ALA A 241 -19.34 8.39 10.74
C ALA A 241 -19.30 7.41 9.55
N MET A 242 -18.11 7.19 8.96
CA MET A 242 -17.92 6.24 7.85
C MET A 242 -18.22 4.81 8.30
N ARG A 243 -17.79 4.41 9.49
CA ARG A 243 -18.13 3.11 10.09
C ARG A 243 -19.64 2.92 10.21
N GLY A 244 -20.36 3.99 10.56
CA GLY A 244 -21.83 4.00 10.60
C GLY A 244 -22.45 3.80 9.22
N ALA A 245 -21.93 4.44 8.18
CA ALA A 245 -22.38 4.30 6.79
C ALA A 245 -22.14 2.87 6.26
N VAL A 246 -20.95 2.32 6.48
CA VAL A 246 -20.59 0.93 6.13
C VAL A 246 -21.53 -0.08 6.80
N ARG A 247 -21.88 0.14 8.08
CA ARG A 247 -22.85 -0.69 8.79
C ARG A 247 -24.25 -0.56 8.19
N SER A 248 -24.66 0.63 7.80
CA SER A 248 -25.96 0.90 7.16
C SER A 248 -26.06 0.26 5.78
N ALA A 249 -24.94 0.09 5.08
CA ALA A 249 -24.82 -0.67 3.83
C ALA A 249 -24.95 -2.20 4.04
N GLY A 250 -25.05 -2.68 5.29
CA GLY A 250 -25.25 -4.11 5.62
C GLY A 250 -23.98 -4.87 5.99
N LEU A 251 -22.83 -4.22 6.04
CA LEU A 251 -21.56 -4.81 6.42
C LEU A 251 -21.35 -4.82 7.95
N ARG A 252 -20.29 -5.50 8.41
CA ARG A 252 -20.01 -5.69 9.84
C ARG A 252 -18.62 -5.14 10.20
N PRO A 253 -18.47 -3.81 10.28
CA PRO A 253 -17.21 -3.23 10.70
C PRO A 253 -16.93 -3.51 12.19
N THR A 254 -15.64 -3.69 12.51
CA THR A 254 -15.17 -3.83 13.90
C THR A 254 -15.44 -2.56 14.71
N ALA A 255 -15.22 -2.62 16.01
CA ALA A 255 -14.98 -1.41 16.79
C ALA A 255 -13.64 -0.78 16.33
N GLN A 256 -13.44 0.49 16.65
CA GLN A 256 -12.16 1.15 16.48
C GLN A 256 -11.07 0.42 17.29
N ILE A 257 -9.93 0.16 16.67
CA ILE A 257 -8.77 -0.53 17.24
C ILE A 257 -7.58 0.44 17.20
N ASP A 258 -6.93 0.65 18.34
CA ASP A 258 -5.68 1.41 18.38
C ASP A 258 -4.53 0.58 17.81
N ARG A 259 -3.96 1.05 16.69
CA ARG A 259 -2.80 0.46 16.03
C ARG A 259 -1.50 1.24 16.30
N HIS A 260 -1.52 2.12 17.27
CA HIS A 260 -0.40 2.93 17.75
C HIS A 260 -0.16 4.19 16.91
N TRP A 261 0.05 4.08 15.61
CA TRP A 261 0.30 5.22 14.71
C TRP A 261 -0.96 5.74 14.01
N PHE A 262 -2.01 4.96 14.03
CA PHE A 262 -3.35 5.28 13.54
C PHE A 262 -4.38 4.39 14.23
N ARG A 263 -5.65 4.73 14.08
CA ARG A 263 -6.76 3.89 14.54
C ARG A 263 -7.44 3.25 13.35
N SER A 264 -7.86 2.00 13.54
CA SER A 264 -8.33 1.14 12.46
C SER A 264 -9.72 0.60 12.73
N VAL A 265 -10.53 0.53 11.68
CA VAL A 265 -11.80 -0.20 11.64
C VAL A 265 -11.75 -1.14 10.45
N TYR A 266 -11.88 -2.45 10.70
CA TYR A 266 -11.81 -3.47 9.64
C TYR A 266 -13.19 -4.01 9.28
N PHE A 267 -13.38 -4.29 8.00
CA PHE A 267 -14.54 -5.05 7.52
C PHE A 267 -14.22 -5.76 6.20
N ARG A 268 -14.88 -6.90 5.97
CA ARG A 268 -14.86 -7.50 4.63
C ARG A 268 -16.00 -6.91 3.83
N GLU A 269 -15.65 -6.39 2.63
CA GLU A 269 -16.65 -5.94 1.67
C GLU A 269 -17.38 -7.16 1.05
N PHE A 270 -18.32 -6.94 0.14
CA PHE A 270 -19.26 -7.95 -0.32
C PHE A 270 -18.65 -9.16 -1.05
N ASN A 271 -17.47 -8.99 -1.66
CA ASN A 271 -16.72 -10.05 -2.34
C ASN A 271 -15.61 -10.66 -1.45
N GLY A 272 -15.45 -10.17 -0.22
CA GLY A 272 -14.50 -10.70 0.75
C GLY A 272 -13.16 -9.98 0.85
N VAL A 273 -12.91 -8.94 0.04
CA VAL A 273 -11.72 -8.09 0.20
C VAL A 273 -11.75 -7.46 1.59
N LEU A 274 -10.64 -7.53 2.31
CA LEU A 274 -10.53 -6.88 3.61
C LEU A 274 -10.24 -5.39 3.41
N PHE A 275 -11.20 -4.56 3.78
CA PHE A 275 -11.07 -3.11 3.83
C PHE A 275 -10.79 -2.65 5.25
N GLU A 276 -10.02 -1.59 5.36
CA GLU A 276 -9.76 -0.87 6.60
C GLU A 276 -10.16 0.60 6.42
N LEU A 277 -10.67 1.21 7.46
CA LEU A 277 -10.73 2.67 7.62
C LEU A 277 -9.62 3.03 8.59
N ALA A 278 -8.70 3.90 8.19
CA ALA A 278 -7.56 4.32 9.01
C ALA A 278 -7.57 5.83 9.24
N THR A 279 -7.36 6.27 10.50
CA THR A 279 -7.17 7.69 10.79
C THR A 279 -5.79 8.16 10.34
N ASN A 280 -5.65 9.43 9.95
CA ASN A 280 -4.36 9.97 9.53
C ASN A 280 -3.36 10.19 10.69
N GLY A 281 -3.82 10.16 11.93
CA GLY A 281 -3.00 10.38 13.10
C GLY A 281 -3.12 9.29 14.16
N PRO A 282 -2.15 9.29 15.11
CA PRO A 282 -1.14 10.32 15.41
C PRO A 282 0.06 10.41 14.43
N GLY A 283 0.28 9.44 13.54
CA GLY A 283 1.38 9.44 12.59
C GLY A 283 2.62 8.68 13.08
N TYR A 284 3.53 8.38 12.12
CA TYR A 284 4.72 7.56 12.41
C TYR A 284 5.77 8.31 13.25
N ASP A 285 5.77 9.63 13.26
CA ASP A 285 6.68 10.48 14.03
C ASP A 285 6.25 10.69 15.49
N SER A 286 5.14 10.07 15.90
CA SER A 286 4.61 10.21 17.26
C SER A 286 5.48 9.58 18.36
N ASP A 287 6.36 8.64 18.02
CA ASP A 287 7.22 7.90 18.95
C ASP A 287 8.70 7.84 18.54
N GLU A 288 9.04 8.39 17.39
CA GLU A 288 10.40 8.55 16.88
C GLU A 288 10.55 9.91 16.19
N PRO A 289 11.71 10.56 16.31
CA PRO A 289 12.01 11.76 15.51
C PRO A 289 11.92 11.43 14.00
N LEU A 290 11.39 12.36 13.22
CA LEU A 290 11.26 12.19 11.77
C LEU A 290 12.58 11.74 11.09
N ALA A 291 13.73 12.27 11.53
CA ALA A 291 15.03 11.91 10.98
C ALA A 291 15.45 10.46 11.26
N GLU A 292 14.88 9.82 12.29
CA GLU A 292 15.27 8.49 12.79
C GLU A 292 14.25 7.41 12.48
N LEU A 293 13.19 7.73 11.69
CA LEU A 293 12.14 6.76 11.35
C LEU A 293 12.74 5.49 10.73
N GLY A 294 12.32 4.33 11.25
CA GLY A 294 12.69 2.99 10.76
C GLY A 294 14.08 2.49 11.23
N GLU A 295 14.89 3.30 11.93
CA GLU A 295 16.23 2.89 12.35
C GLU A 295 16.24 1.81 13.44
N ARG A 296 15.21 1.77 14.27
CA ARG A 296 15.09 0.82 15.39
C ARG A 296 13.81 0.00 15.33
N LEU A 297 13.79 -1.12 16.03
CA LEU A 297 12.55 -1.86 16.27
C LEU A 297 11.70 -1.09 17.29
N VAL A 298 10.55 -0.59 16.86
CA VAL A 298 9.57 0.06 17.73
C VAL A 298 8.47 -0.94 18.09
N LEU A 299 8.24 -1.12 19.37
CA LEU A 299 7.16 -1.96 19.88
C LEU A 299 6.06 -1.10 20.48
N PRO A 300 4.78 -1.33 20.15
CA PRO A 300 3.69 -0.75 20.91
C PRO A 300 3.82 -1.05 22.40
N GLY A 301 3.51 -0.09 23.28
CA GLY A 301 3.79 -0.16 24.72
C GLY A 301 3.32 -1.45 25.41
N LYS A 302 2.25 -2.08 24.90
CA LYS A 302 1.75 -3.38 25.39
C LYS A 302 2.75 -4.54 25.22
N PHE A 303 3.77 -4.41 24.37
CA PHE A 303 4.76 -5.44 24.08
C PHE A 303 6.12 -5.17 24.73
N GLU A 304 6.40 -3.96 25.22
CA GLU A 304 7.71 -3.59 25.76
C GLU A 304 8.21 -4.53 26.88
N ALA A 305 7.31 -5.00 27.73
CA ALA A 305 7.66 -5.97 28.78
C ALA A 305 8.15 -7.33 28.25
N ARG A 306 7.94 -7.59 26.95
CA ARG A 306 8.32 -8.84 26.25
C ARG A 306 9.35 -8.61 25.15
N ARG A 307 9.98 -7.44 25.09
CA ARG A 307 10.92 -7.05 24.03
C ARG A 307 11.97 -8.11 23.72
N GLU A 308 12.73 -8.55 24.71
CA GLU A 308 13.78 -9.55 24.54
C GLU A 308 13.25 -10.89 23.99
N GLN A 309 12.06 -11.30 24.43
CA GLN A 309 11.42 -12.51 23.94
C GLN A 309 10.97 -12.36 22.46
N ILE A 310 10.47 -11.19 22.10
CA ILE A 310 10.02 -10.88 20.72
C ILE A 310 11.25 -10.81 19.81
N GLU A 311 12.27 -10.03 20.18
CA GLU A 311 13.50 -9.88 19.39
C GLU A 311 14.20 -11.22 19.14
N ALA A 312 14.17 -12.14 20.12
CA ALA A 312 14.74 -13.48 19.97
C ALA A 312 13.99 -14.40 18.97
N GLN A 313 12.77 -14.04 18.57
CA GLN A 313 11.95 -14.79 17.59
C GLN A 313 12.06 -14.21 16.18
N LEU A 314 12.47 -12.96 16.06
CA LEU A 314 12.55 -12.27 14.78
C LEU A 314 13.84 -12.67 14.03
N THR A 315 13.71 -12.90 12.74
CA THR A 315 14.86 -13.13 11.85
C THR A 315 15.76 -11.88 11.84
N ALA A 316 17.07 -12.06 11.93
CA ALA A 316 18.01 -10.95 11.85
C ALA A 316 17.98 -10.31 10.46
N ILE A 317 17.93 -8.99 10.42
CA ILE A 317 17.88 -8.19 9.18
C ILE A 317 18.85 -7.03 9.23
N GLU A 318 19.29 -6.58 8.07
CA GLU A 318 20.08 -5.36 7.87
C GLU A 318 19.28 -4.41 6.98
N VAL A 319 19.08 -3.15 7.42
CA VAL A 319 18.39 -2.14 6.61
C VAL A 319 19.37 -1.61 5.57
N PRO A 320 19.05 -1.68 4.26
CA PRO A 320 19.91 -1.15 3.21
C PRO A 320 20.23 0.34 3.41
N ARG A 321 21.46 0.73 3.08
CA ARG A 321 21.95 2.12 3.08
C ARG A 321 22.70 2.36 1.79
N ALA A 322 22.52 3.52 1.17
CA ALA A 322 23.34 3.89 0.04
C ALA A 322 24.82 3.99 0.47
N ALA A 323 25.71 3.54 -0.40
CA ALA A 323 27.13 3.67 -0.15
C ALA A 323 27.48 5.17 0.05
N THR A 324 28.08 5.50 1.21
CA THR A 324 28.59 6.86 1.40
C THR A 324 29.64 7.13 0.31
N PRO A 325 29.52 8.21 -0.49
CA PRO A 325 30.54 8.52 -1.45
C PRO A 325 31.90 8.61 -0.73
N GLU A 326 32.88 7.82 -1.18
CA GLU A 326 34.25 8.01 -0.69
C GLU A 326 34.60 9.48 -0.90
N THR A 327 34.74 10.23 0.17
CA THR A 327 35.33 11.57 0.12
C THR A 327 36.76 11.36 -0.25
N ASP A 328 37.09 11.52 -1.57
CA ASP A 328 38.47 11.62 -2.02
C ASP A 328 39.13 12.70 -1.17
N ALA A 329 39.94 12.23 -0.23
CA ALA A 329 40.83 13.11 0.54
C ALA A 329 41.88 13.66 -0.41
N TYR A 330 41.69 14.91 -0.85
CA TYR A 330 42.71 15.70 -1.47
C TYR A 330 43.70 16.25 -0.43
#